data_8f18b952f536273718378a6f868f1e97
#
_entry.id   8f18b952f536273718378a6f868f1e97
#
_cell.length_a   1.000
_cell.length_b   1.000
_cell.length_c   1.000
_cell.angle_alpha   90.00
_cell.angle_beta   90.00
_cell.angle_gamma   90.00
#
_symmetry.space_group_name_H-M   'P 1'
#
loop_
_entity.id
_entity.type
_entity.pdbx_description
1 polymer ?
#
loop_
_entity_poly.entity_id
_entity_poly.type
_entity_poly.pdbx_seq_one_letter_code
_entity_poly.pdbx_strand_id
1 'polypeptide(L)'
;MPLIISYLIFLNSKLHDFDEKIKMSLQETGFSMAHSVLIKEKLITHDNDGSIQKYTLDFIENLNNVDLIVVADMNGIKYSHLDESQIGQVYVGTDKQKVLATGERYFSIMEGSQGKTLRWFEPIFDEQQQIGFVMVGKYYRDITVANTDIMRNYVLLCLSVIGLAGIGAKFFSSSIQKRMLNMEPEEIARLYRQKKIIIESVVDGIIALDASQQVIELNNRCNM
;
A
#
# COMPACT_ATOMS: atom_id res chain seq x y z
N MET A 1 7.60 8.45 17.29
CA MET A 1 6.15 8.47 17.15
C MET A 1 5.64 9.10 15.83
N PRO A 2 5.98 10.33 15.40
CA PRO A 2 5.41 10.90 14.17
C PRO A 2 5.73 10.11 12.90
N LEU A 3 6.92 9.52 12.78
CA LEU A 3 7.32 8.73 11.60
C LEU A 3 6.48 7.45 11.43
N ILE A 4 6.13 6.78 12.52
CA ILE A 4 5.29 5.56 12.46
C ILE A 4 3.87 5.91 12.04
N ILE A 5 3.33 7.01 12.54
CA ILE A 5 1.98 7.50 12.18
C ILE A 5 1.95 7.93 10.70
N SER A 6 2.91 8.71 10.26
CA SER A 6 3.05 9.12 8.86
C SER A 6 3.17 7.91 7.93
N TYR A 7 3.90 6.90 8.36
CA TYR A 7 4.07 5.65 7.64
C TYR A 7 2.77 4.84 7.54
N LEU A 8 2.01 4.71 8.63
CA LEU A 8 0.71 4.02 8.61
C LEU A 8 -0.30 4.73 7.71
N ILE A 9 -0.31 6.05 7.70
CA ILE A 9 -1.15 6.85 6.79
C ILE A 9 -0.75 6.58 5.34
N PHE A 10 0.55 6.58 5.03
CA PHE A 10 1.06 6.30 3.69
C PHE A 10 0.71 4.88 3.23
N LEU A 11 0.86 3.87 4.10
CA LEU A 11 0.50 2.49 3.81
C LEU A 11 -0.99 2.36 3.50
N ASN A 12 -1.85 2.95 4.34
CA ASN A 12 -3.29 2.93 4.13
C ASN A 12 -3.69 3.61 2.82
N SER A 13 -3.04 4.73 2.47
CA SER A 13 -3.24 5.41 1.19
C SER A 13 -2.85 4.51 0.01
N LYS A 14 -1.74 3.79 0.09
CA LYS A 14 -1.28 2.89 -0.98
C LYS A 14 -2.20 1.69 -1.20
N LEU A 15 -2.72 1.11 -0.12
CA LEU A 15 -3.71 0.03 -0.21
C LEU A 15 -5.02 0.53 -0.83
N HIS A 16 -5.47 1.70 -0.41
CA HIS A 16 -6.67 2.32 -0.98
C HIS A 16 -6.49 2.65 -2.47
N ASP A 17 -5.35 3.24 -2.86
CA ASP A 17 -5.02 3.52 -4.26
C ASP A 17 -5.01 2.26 -5.13
N PHE A 18 -4.55 1.13 -4.58
CA PHE A 18 -4.54 -0.15 -5.29
C PHE A 18 -5.95 -0.69 -5.53
N ASP A 19 -6.79 -0.68 -4.49
CA ASP A 19 -8.19 -1.11 -4.60
C ASP A 19 -8.98 -0.24 -5.59
N GLU A 20 -8.78 1.08 -5.56
CA GLU A 20 -9.41 2.01 -6.49
C GLU A 20 -8.95 1.79 -7.94
N LYS A 21 -7.67 1.50 -8.18
CA LYS A 21 -7.16 1.17 -9.51
C LYS A 21 -7.78 -0.11 -10.07
N ILE A 22 -7.95 -1.13 -9.23
CA ILE A 22 -8.64 -2.36 -9.66
C ILE A 22 -10.09 -2.06 -10.04
N LYS A 23 -10.82 -1.36 -9.17
CA LYS A 23 -12.21 -0.97 -9.45
C LYS A 23 -12.32 -0.17 -10.74
N MET A 24 -11.45 0.81 -10.94
CA MET A 24 -11.41 1.62 -12.16
C MET A 24 -11.17 0.74 -13.40
N SER A 25 -10.21 -0.18 -13.34
CA SER A 25 -9.93 -1.11 -14.44
C SER A 25 -11.13 -1.99 -14.79
N LEU A 26 -11.85 -2.49 -13.77
CA LEU A 26 -13.07 -3.28 -14.00
C LEU A 26 -14.18 -2.44 -14.66
N GLN A 27 -14.36 -1.19 -14.23
CA GLN A 27 -15.33 -0.26 -14.80
C GLN A 27 -15.01 0.09 -16.26
N GLU A 28 -13.76 0.47 -16.54
CA GLU A 28 -13.31 0.83 -17.89
C GLU A 28 -13.45 -0.36 -18.84
N THR A 29 -13.08 -1.56 -18.40
CA THR A 29 -13.24 -2.78 -19.19
C THR A 29 -14.71 -3.09 -19.42
N GLY A 30 -15.55 -3.03 -18.40
CA GLY A 30 -17.00 -3.24 -18.51
C GLY A 30 -17.63 -2.26 -19.50
N PHE A 31 -17.29 -0.98 -19.38
CA PHE A 31 -17.75 0.06 -20.30
C PHE A 31 -17.30 -0.22 -21.74
N SER A 32 -16.02 -0.55 -21.95
CA SER A 32 -15.49 -0.87 -23.29
C SER A 32 -16.22 -2.05 -23.92
N MET A 33 -16.44 -3.12 -23.16
CA MET A 33 -17.16 -4.31 -23.62
C MET A 33 -18.63 -3.99 -23.94
N ALA A 34 -19.33 -3.26 -23.07
CA ALA A 34 -20.74 -2.92 -23.27
C ALA A 34 -20.98 -2.02 -24.49
N HIS A 35 -19.97 -1.26 -24.92
CA HIS A 35 -20.04 -0.39 -26.11
C HIS A 35 -19.44 -1.03 -27.36
N SER A 36 -18.96 -2.27 -27.29
CA SER A 36 -18.41 -2.99 -28.44
C SER A 36 -19.51 -3.28 -29.48
N VAL A 37 -19.27 -2.86 -30.72
CA VAL A 37 -20.18 -3.11 -31.86
C VAL A 37 -20.35 -4.62 -32.06
N LEU A 38 -19.25 -5.39 -31.97
CA LEU A 38 -19.28 -6.84 -32.10
C LEU A 38 -20.23 -7.49 -31.09
N ILE A 39 -20.13 -7.10 -29.80
CA ILE A 39 -20.95 -7.69 -28.73
C ILE A 39 -22.43 -7.34 -28.95
N LYS A 40 -22.74 -6.09 -29.29
CA LYS A 40 -24.12 -5.65 -29.56
C LYS A 40 -24.73 -6.42 -30.71
N GLU A 41 -24.05 -6.47 -31.84
CA GLU A 41 -24.52 -7.17 -33.05
C GLU A 41 -24.83 -8.65 -32.76
N LYS A 42 -23.89 -9.34 -32.08
CA LYS A 42 -24.07 -10.76 -31.77
C LYS A 42 -25.17 -11.03 -30.76
N LEU A 43 -25.39 -10.15 -29.78
CA LEU A 43 -26.50 -10.26 -28.83
C LEU A 43 -27.86 -10.03 -29.51
N ILE A 44 -27.96 -9.03 -30.43
CA ILE A 44 -29.18 -8.72 -31.16
C ILE A 44 -29.56 -9.87 -32.10
N THR A 45 -28.59 -10.44 -32.79
CA THR A 45 -28.81 -11.55 -33.71
C THR A 45 -28.93 -12.91 -33.03
N HIS A 46 -28.72 -12.97 -31.70
CA HIS A 46 -28.62 -14.21 -30.93
C HIS A 46 -27.59 -15.20 -31.49
N ASP A 47 -26.55 -14.69 -32.14
CA ASP A 47 -25.51 -15.48 -32.79
C ASP A 47 -24.34 -15.77 -31.85
N ASN A 48 -24.33 -16.99 -31.31
CA ASN A 48 -23.26 -17.44 -30.41
C ASN A 48 -22.21 -18.28 -31.16
N ASP A 49 -21.55 -17.69 -32.15
CA ASP A 49 -20.54 -18.30 -33.02
C ASP A 49 -19.14 -18.38 -32.40
N GLY A 50 -19.01 -17.96 -31.12
CA GLY A 50 -17.73 -17.94 -30.40
C GLY A 50 -16.91 -16.65 -30.61
N SER A 51 -17.36 -15.71 -31.44
CA SER A 51 -16.61 -14.44 -31.68
C SER A 51 -16.53 -13.58 -30.42
N ILE A 52 -17.60 -13.51 -29.59
CA ILE A 52 -17.57 -12.81 -28.30
C ILE A 52 -16.58 -13.49 -27.35
N GLN A 53 -16.59 -14.82 -27.30
CA GLN A 53 -15.66 -15.60 -26.46
C GLN A 53 -14.20 -15.26 -26.81
N LYS A 54 -13.86 -15.34 -28.08
CA LYS A 54 -12.52 -15.01 -28.55
C LYS A 54 -12.12 -13.57 -28.19
N TYR A 55 -13.00 -12.64 -28.46
CA TYR A 55 -12.76 -11.21 -28.18
C TYR A 55 -12.52 -10.94 -26.70
N THR A 56 -13.31 -11.56 -25.79
CA THR A 56 -13.15 -11.40 -24.35
C THR A 56 -11.87 -12.06 -23.82
N LEU A 57 -11.48 -13.21 -24.36
CA LEU A 57 -10.22 -13.88 -23.98
C LEU A 57 -9.00 -13.07 -24.40
N ASP A 58 -8.99 -12.57 -25.66
CA ASP A 58 -7.92 -11.67 -26.15
C ASP A 58 -7.78 -10.43 -25.26
N PHE A 59 -8.90 -9.93 -24.73
CA PHE A 59 -8.89 -8.79 -23.82
C PHE A 59 -8.31 -9.12 -22.45
N ILE A 60 -8.68 -10.28 -21.86
CA ILE A 60 -8.17 -10.74 -20.58
C ILE A 60 -6.66 -10.97 -20.63
N GLU A 61 -6.15 -11.58 -21.71
CA GLU A 61 -4.72 -11.86 -21.87
C GLU A 61 -3.86 -10.59 -21.89
N ASN A 62 -4.43 -9.46 -22.34
CA ASN A 62 -3.74 -8.17 -22.44
C ASN A 62 -3.91 -7.27 -21.19
N LEU A 63 -4.74 -7.67 -20.21
CA LEU A 63 -5.06 -6.87 -19.01
C LEU A 63 -4.61 -7.57 -17.73
N ASN A 64 -3.72 -6.92 -16.98
CA ASN A 64 -3.20 -7.48 -15.71
C ASN A 64 -4.20 -7.43 -14.54
N ASN A 65 -5.27 -6.61 -14.66
CA ASN A 65 -6.18 -6.34 -13.55
C ASN A 65 -7.57 -6.97 -13.71
N VAL A 66 -7.77 -7.78 -14.74
CA VAL A 66 -9.04 -8.48 -15.04
C VAL A 66 -8.76 -9.96 -15.18
N ASP A 67 -9.53 -10.79 -14.50
CA ASP A 67 -9.38 -12.25 -14.56
C ASP A 67 -10.55 -12.93 -15.26
N LEU A 68 -11.69 -12.25 -15.37
CA LEU A 68 -12.93 -12.83 -15.86
C LEU A 68 -13.77 -11.78 -16.56
N ILE A 69 -14.23 -12.10 -17.78
CA ILE A 69 -15.25 -11.33 -18.50
C ILE A 69 -16.34 -12.29 -18.92
N VAL A 70 -17.60 -11.99 -18.52
CA VAL A 70 -18.79 -12.73 -18.92
C VAL A 70 -19.73 -11.76 -19.61
N VAL A 71 -20.11 -12.08 -20.84
CA VAL A 71 -21.17 -11.40 -21.58
C VAL A 71 -22.39 -12.31 -21.57
N ALA A 72 -23.54 -11.77 -21.24
CA ALA A 72 -24.79 -12.51 -21.23
C ALA A 72 -25.96 -11.65 -21.74
N ASP A 73 -26.97 -12.31 -22.34
CA ASP A 73 -28.22 -11.69 -22.78
C ASP A 73 -29.18 -11.38 -21.63
N MET A 74 -30.37 -10.87 -21.93
CA MET A 74 -31.43 -10.58 -20.94
C MET A 74 -31.98 -11.81 -20.25
N ASN A 75 -31.84 -13.01 -20.84
CA ASN A 75 -32.19 -14.28 -20.21
C ASN A 75 -31.05 -14.81 -19.32
N GLY A 76 -29.90 -14.15 -19.35
CA GLY A 76 -28.69 -14.56 -18.65
C GLY A 76 -27.92 -15.68 -19.36
N ILE A 77 -28.20 -15.95 -20.64
CA ILE A 77 -27.46 -16.91 -21.46
C ILE A 77 -26.07 -16.34 -21.72
N LYS A 78 -25.02 -17.09 -21.37
CA LYS A 78 -23.62 -16.67 -21.49
C LYS A 78 -23.12 -16.84 -22.91
N TYR A 79 -22.50 -15.78 -23.44
CA TYR A 79 -21.78 -15.73 -24.72
C TYR A 79 -20.26 -15.78 -24.52
N SER A 80 -19.78 -15.48 -23.32
CA SER A 80 -18.39 -15.66 -22.95
C SER A 80 -18.25 -16.15 -21.51
N HIS A 81 -17.23 -16.95 -21.26
CA HIS A 81 -16.85 -17.42 -19.94
C HIS A 81 -15.41 -17.99 -19.97
N LEU A 82 -14.67 -17.94 -18.86
CA LEU A 82 -13.31 -18.51 -18.78
C LEU A 82 -13.31 -20.05 -19.01
N ASP A 83 -14.35 -20.73 -18.52
CA ASP A 83 -14.63 -22.14 -18.80
C ASP A 83 -15.61 -22.22 -19.97
N GLU A 84 -15.12 -22.66 -21.14
CA GLU A 84 -15.91 -22.77 -22.38
C GLU A 84 -17.16 -23.64 -22.24
N SER A 85 -17.14 -24.63 -21.34
CA SER A 85 -18.30 -25.49 -21.07
C SER A 85 -19.51 -24.74 -20.53
N GLN A 86 -19.29 -23.54 -20.02
CA GLN A 86 -20.32 -22.65 -19.47
C GLN A 86 -20.99 -21.75 -20.50
N ILE A 87 -20.47 -21.70 -21.72
CA ILE A 87 -21.06 -20.90 -22.82
C ILE A 87 -22.40 -21.53 -23.22
N GLY A 88 -23.40 -20.72 -23.48
CA GLY A 88 -24.77 -21.16 -23.76
C GLY A 88 -25.56 -21.54 -22.50
N GLN A 89 -24.95 -21.60 -21.33
CA GLN A 89 -25.66 -21.88 -20.08
C GLN A 89 -26.08 -20.57 -19.40
N VAL A 90 -27.10 -20.67 -18.54
CA VAL A 90 -27.59 -19.53 -17.76
C VAL A 90 -26.56 -19.14 -16.69
N TYR A 91 -26.32 -17.86 -16.55
CA TYR A 91 -25.52 -17.31 -15.45
C TYR A 91 -26.18 -17.61 -14.09
N VAL A 92 -25.47 -18.31 -13.22
CA VAL A 92 -26.03 -18.85 -11.96
C VAL A 92 -26.03 -17.81 -10.83
N GLY A 93 -25.13 -16.80 -10.85
CA GLY A 93 -25.03 -15.78 -9.80
C GLY A 93 -26.34 -15.02 -9.58
N THR A 94 -26.77 -14.91 -8.33
CA THR A 94 -27.98 -14.14 -7.96
C THR A 94 -27.75 -12.63 -8.10
N ASP A 95 -26.49 -12.23 -8.12
CA ASP A 95 -26.06 -10.83 -8.27
C ASP A 95 -26.41 -10.22 -9.66
N LYS A 96 -26.70 -11.02 -10.68
CA LYS A 96 -27.20 -10.52 -11.98
C LYS A 96 -28.56 -9.83 -11.91
N GLN A 97 -29.36 -10.11 -10.88
CA GLN A 97 -30.75 -9.65 -10.80
C GLN A 97 -30.87 -8.11 -10.84
N LYS A 98 -29.96 -7.42 -10.18
CA LYS A 98 -30.00 -5.95 -10.14
C LYS A 98 -29.75 -5.34 -11.53
N VAL A 99 -28.71 -5.78 -12.27
CA VAL A 99 -28.42 -5.24 -13.60
C VAL A 99 -29.54 -5.55 -14.58
N LEU A 100 -30.16 -6.74 -14.49
CA LEU A 100 -31.26 -7.14 -15.38
C LEU A 100 -32.58 -6.40 -15.08
N ALA A 101 -32.83 -6.10 -13.79
CA ALA A 101 -34.10 -5.45 -13.40
C ALA A 101 -34.06 -3.93 -13.52
N THR A 102 -32.93 -3.30 -13.26
CA THR A 102 -32.81 -1.85 -13.15
C THR A 102 -31.94 -1.21 -14.24
N GLY A 103 -31.12 -1.99 -14.94
CA GLY A 103 -30.10 -1.47 -15.84
C GLY A 103 -29.04 -0.64 -15.13
N GLU A 104 -28.90 -0.75 -13.81
CA GLU A 104 -27.89 0.00 -13.06
C GLU A 104 -26.56 -0.74 -13.00
N ARG A 105 -25.49 0.06 -13.00
CA ARG A 105 -24.11 -0.38 -12.79
C ARG A 105 -23.82 -0.55 -11.32
N TYR A 106 -23.09 -1.58 -10.94
CA TYR A 106 -22.72 -1.80 -9.53
C TYR A 106 -21.57 -2.77 -9.37
N PHE A 107 -20.90 -2.67 -8.23
CA PHE A 107 -19.99 -3.69 -7.75
C PHE A 107 -20.71 -4.75 -6.92
N SER A 108 -20.28 -5.99 -7.07
CA SER A 108 -20.68 -7.12 -6.23
C SER A 108 -19.44 -7.89 -5.78
N ILE A 109 -19.52 -8.49 -4.59
CA ILE A 109 -18.50 -9.44 -4.12
C ILE A 109 -19.26 -10.74 -3.83
N MET A 110 -18.97 -11.76 -4.61
CA MET A 110 -19.66 -13.05 -4.46
C MET A 110 -18.70 -14.22 -4.63
N GLU A 111 -19.03 -15.33 -3.98
CA GLU A 111 -18.33 -16.60 -4.17
C GLU A 111 -18.80 -17.24 -5.46
N GLY A 112 -17.87 -17.51 -6.37
CA GLY A 112 -18.11 -18.19 -7.63
C GLY A 112 -17.46 -19.57 -7.63
N SER A 113 -17.49 -20.27 -8.77
CA SER A 113 -16.88 -21.60 -8.95
C SER A 113 -15.38 -21.65 -8.68
N GLN A 114 -14.69 -20.52 -8.82
CA GLN A 114 -13.23 -20.37 -8.62
C GLN A 114 -12.86 -19.50 -7.40
N GLY A 115 -13.82 -19.28 -6.47
CA GLY A 115 -13.63 -18.52 -5.26
C GLY A 115 -14.24 -17.12 -5.28
N LYS A 116 -13.98 -16.38 -4.20
CA LYS A 116 -14.51 -15.04 -3.99
C LYS A 116 -13.98 -14.07 -5.04
N THR A 117 -14.88 -13.33 -5.70
CA THR A 117 -14.59 -12.46 -6.83
C THR A 117 -15.20 -11.09 -6.62
N LEU A 118 -14.42 -10.02 -6.82
CA LEU A 118 -14.91 -8.66 -6.99
C LEU A 118 -15.42 -8.54 -8.41
N ARG A 119 -16.68 -8.15 -8.61
CA ARG A 119 -17.38 -8.12 -9.89
C ARG A 119 -17.94 -6.73 -10.15
N TRP A 120 -17.79 -6.26 -11.36
CA TRP A 120 -18.48 -5.10 -11.91
C TRP A 120 -19.52 -5.55 -12.90
N PHE A 121 -20.73 -5.05 -12.77
CA PHE A 121 -21.80 -5.29 -13.72
C PHE A 121 -22.06 -4.03 -14.53
N GLU A 122 -22.03 -4.16 -15.85
CA GLU A 122 -22.30 -3.11 -16.82
C GLU A 122 -23.44 -3.55 -17.73
N PRO A 123 -24.57 -2.83 -17.82
CA PRO A 123 -25.63 -3.14 -18.74
C PRO A 123 -25.23 -2.83 -20.18
N ILE A 124 -25.69 -3.63 -21.12
CA ILE A 124 -25.51 -3.42 -22.55
C ILE A 124 -26.82 -2.89 -23.11
N PHE A 125 -26.77 -1.71 -23.73
CA PHE A 125 -27.92 -1.09 -24.38
C PHE A 125 -27.71 -1.02 -25.88
N ASP A 126 -28.80 -1.31 -26.63
CA ASP A 126 -28.95 -0.92 -28.01
C ASP A 126 -29.98 0.21 -28.03
N GLU A 127 -29.57 1.40 -28.46
CA GLU A 127 -30.34 2.64 -28.28
C GLU A 127 -30.81 2.83 -26.83
N GLN A 128 -32.09 2.61 -26.53
CA GLN A 128 -32.70 2.73 -25.20
C GLN A 128 -33.13 1.39 -24.61
N GLN A 129 -32.97 0.30 -25.35
CA GLN A 129 -33.37 -1.03 -24.88
C GLN A 129 -32.15 -1.78 -24.34
N GLN A 130 -32.26 -2.30 -23.11
CA GLN A 130 -31.25 -3.19 -22.59
C GLN A 130 -31.34 -4.55 -23.30
N ILE A 131 -30.21 -5.01 -23.87
CA ILE A 131 -30.10 -6.28 -24.61
C ILE A 131 -29.28 -7.34 -23.87
N GLY A 132 -28.61 -6.97 -22.78
CA GLY A 132 -27.81 -7.88 -21.98
C GLY A 132 -26.99 -7.16 -20.93
N PHE A 133 -25.95 -7.83 -20.44
CA PHE A 133 -24.99 -7.26 -19.51
C PHE A 133 -23.59 -7.85 -19.70
N VAL A 134 -22.59 -7.11 -19.26
CA VAL A 134 -21.21 -7.58 -19.06
C VAL A 134 -20.94 -7.68 -17.57
N MET A 135 -20.32 -8.75 -17.13
CA MET A 135 -19.73 -8.90 -15.81
C MET A 135 -18.21 -9.00 -15.96
N VAL A 136 -17.48 -8.08 -15.36
CA VAL A 136 -16.02 -8.07 -15.31
C VAL A 136 -15.57 -8.37 -13.89
N GLY A 137 -14.65 -9.31 -13.71
CA GLY A 137 -14.27 -9.80 -12.39
C GLY A 137 -12.76 -9.88 -12.15
N LYS A 138 -12.39 -9.68 -10.87
CA LYS A 138 -11.06 -9.94 -10.33
C LYS A 138 -11.15 -10.88 -9.14
N TYR A 139 -10.34 -11.92 -9.09
CA TYR A 139 -10.33 -12.84 -7.95
C TYR A 139 -9.82 -12.14 -6.70
N TYR A 140 -10.56 -12.27 -5.61
CA TYR A 140 -10.24 -11.61 -4.36
C TYR A 140 -8.93 -12.11 -3.74
N ARG A 141 -8.59 -13.37 -4.00
CA ARG A 141 -7.31 -13.96 -3.59
C ARG A 141 -6.13 -13.18 -4.17
N ASP A 142 -6.20 -12.79 -5.44
CA ASP A 142 -5.08 -12.12 -6.10
C ASP A 142 -4.95 -10.67 -5.62
N ILE A 143 -6.07 -10.03 -5.27
CA ILE A 143 -6.08 -8.72 -4.59
C ILE A 143 -5.40 -8.83 -3.22
N THR A 144 -5.75 -9.84 -2.43
CA THR A 144 -5.19 -10.02 -1.08
C THR A 144 -3.71 -10.41 -1.10
N VAL A 145 -3.28 -11.23 -2.04
CA VAL A 145 -1.86 -11.60 -2.21
C VAL A 145 -1.03 -10.39 -2.58
N ALA A 146 -1.47 -9.58 -3.55
CA ALA A 146 -0.77 -8.36 -3.91
C ALA A 146 -0.66 -7.37 -2.73
N ASN A 147 -1.72 -7.22 -1.95
CA ASN A 147 -1.73 -6.38 -0.75
C ASN A 147 -0.76 -6.91 0.33
N THR A 148 -0.68 -8.23 0.53
CA THR A 148 0.26 -8.82 1.52
C THR A 148 1.71 -8.68 1.08
N ASP A 149 2.03 -8.78 -0.19
CA ASP A 149 3.38 -8.55 -0.73
C ASP A 149 3.82 -7.08 -0.55
N ILE A 150 2.93 -6.15 -0.81
CA ILE A 150 3.16 -4.73 -0.54
C ILE A 150 3.46 -4.54 0.95
N MET A 151 2.61 -5.05 1.84
CA MET A 151 2.81 -4.95 3.29
C MET A 151 4.14 -5.56 3.75
N ARG A 152 4.50 -6.75 3.26
CA ARG A 152 5.75 -7.43 3.60
C ARG A 152 6.96 -6.57 3.24
N ASN A 153 7.00 -6.03 2.03
CA ASN A 153 8.11 -5.20 1.56
C ASN A 153 8.27 -3.92 2.40
N TYR A 154 7.16 -3.31 2.82
CA TYR A 154 7.20 -2.14 3.69
C TYR A 154 7.65 -2.47 5.11
N VAL A 155 7.23 -3.61 5.69
CA VAL A 155 7.71 -4.06 7.01
C VAL A 155 9.21 -4.30 6.98
N LEU A 156 9.74 -4.94 5.93
CA LEU A 156 11.19 -5.13 5.76
C LEU A 156 11.95 -3.81 5.66
N LEU A 157 11.40 -2.83 4.94
CA LEU A 157 11.98 -1.48 4.85
C LEU A 157 12.04 -0.83 6.24
N CYS A 158 10.97 -0.87 7.02
CA CYS A 158 10.94 -0.32 8.37
C CYS A 158 11.98 -0.97 9.28
N LEU A 159 12.08 -2.30 9.26
CA LEU A 159 13.06 -3.03 10.05
C LEU A 159 14.49 -2.65 9.66
N SER A 160 14.76 -2.44 8.37
CA SER A 160 16.07 -2.00 7.90
C SER A 160 16.42 -0.60 8.41
N VAL A 161 15.49 0.35 8.38
CA VAL A 161 15.70 1.72 8.89
C VAL A 161 15.94 1.72 10.40
N ILE A 162 15.17 0.94 11.16
CA ILE A 162 15.36 0.79 12.62
C ILE A 162 16.74 0.18 12.91
N GLY A 163 17.13 -0.85 12.16
CA GLY A 163 18.44 -1.47 12.30
C GLY A 163 19.60 -0.50 12.06
N LEU A 164 19.51 0.27 10.95
CA LEU A 164 20.52 1.30 10.62
C LEU A 164 20.57 2.40 11.69
N ALA A 165 19.43 2.85 12.19
CA ALA A 165 19.36 3.85 13.25
C ALA A 165 20.03 3.32 14.55
N GLY A 166 19.80 2.05 14.91
CA GLY A 166 20.42 1.41 16.06
C GLY A 166 21.95 1.30 15.94
N ILE A 167 22.44 0.93 14.75
CA ILE A 167 23.88 0.88 14.46
C ILE A 167 24.48 2.29 14.54
N GLY A 168 23.82 3.27 13.94
CA GLY A 168 24.26 4.68 13.99
C GLY A 168 24.33 5.24 15.41
N ALA A 169 23.32 4.96 16.22
CA ALA A 169 23.28 5.35 17.64
C ALA A 169 24.43 4.73 18.46
N LYS A 170 24.70 3.43 18.25
CA LYS A 170 25.81 2.74 18.90
C LYS A 170 27.16 3.32 18.48
N PHE A 171 27.35 3.60 17.19
CA PHE A 171 28.58 4.20 16.68
C PHE A 171 28.80 5.60 17.23
N PHE A 172 27.73 6.41 17.28
CA PHE A 172 27.78 7.76 17.84
C PHE A 172 28.09 7.74 19.33
N SER A 173 27.43 6.89 20.11
CA SER A 173 27.69 6.72 21.55
C SER A 173 29.15 6.32 21.82
N SER A 174 29.64 5.32 21.07
CA SER A 174 31.06 4.88 21.20
C SER A 174 32.06 5.97 20.82
N SER A 175 31.73 6.80 19.83
CA SER A 175 32.58 7.90 19.39
C SER A 175 32.67 9.01 20.45
N ILE A 176 31.57 9.31 21.13
CA ILE A 176 31.51 10.27 22.24
C ILE A 176 32.32 9.75 23.42
N GLN A 177 32.10 8.49 23.85
CA GLN A 177 32.84 7.88 24.95
C GLN A 177 34.35 7.92 24.74
N LYS A 178 34.82 7.62 23.53
CA LYS A 178 36.27 7.72 23.20
C LYS A 178 36.81 9.16 23.29
N ARG A 179 36.04 10.16 22.91
CA ARG A 179 36.45 11.57 22.99
C ARG A 179 36.44 12.10 24.42
N MET A 180 35.63 11.53 25.30
CA MET A 180 35.57 11.87 26.74
C MET A 180 36.50 11.02 27.60
N LEU A 181 37.59 10.48 27.02
CA LEU A 181 38.62 9.69 27.76
C LEU A 181 38.02 8.49 28.49
N ASN A 182 36.95 7.88 27.99
CA ASN A 182 36.17 6.80 28.64
C ASN A 182 35.56 7.18 30.01
N MET A 183 35.47 8.44 30.35
CA MET A 183 34.85 8.91 31.59
C MET A 183 33.35 9.21 31.37
N GLU A 184 32.54 8.83 32.33
CA GLU A 184 31.13 9.23 32.35
C GLU A 184 31.01 10.75 32.65
N PRO A 185 30.01 11.47 32.08
CA PRO A 185 29.81 12.90 32.32
C PRO A 185 29.76 13.24 33.82
N GLU A 186 29.22 12.34 34.62
CA GLU A 186 29.16 12.48 36.09
C GLU A 186 30.52 12.40 36.76
N GLU A 187 31.42 11.56 36.27
CA GLU A 187 32.79 11.47 36.75
C GLU A 187 33.59 12.72 36.47
N ILE A 188 33.44 13.27 35.27
CA ILE A 188 34.10 14.53 34.92
C ILE A 188 33.61 15.68 35.82
N ALA A 189 32.29 15.75 36.06
CA ALA A 189 31.69 16.74 36.94
C ALA A 189 32.14 16.55 38.39
N ARG A 190 32.37 15.32 38.82
CA ARG A 190 32.89 14.98 40.19
C ARG A 190 34.35 15.40 40.35
N LEU A 191 35.19 15.06 39.38
CA LEU A 191 36.62 15.48 39.36
C LEU A 191 36.78 16.99 39.34
N TYR A 192 35.97 17.70 38.58
CA TYR A 192 35.99 19.15 38.55
C TYR A 192 35.60 19.75 39.89
N ARG A 193 34.56 19.25 40.55
CA ARG A 193 34.17 19.65 41.91
C ARG A 193 35.25 19.37 42.95
N GLN A 194 35.86 18.18 42.90
CA GLN A 194 36.97 17.82 43.82
C GLN A 194 38.17 18.75 43.61
N LYS A 195 38.58 19.04 42.35
CA LYS A 195 39.66 19.98 42.06
C LYS A 195 39.36 21.36 42.67
N LYS A 196 38.11 21.88 42.45
CA LYS A 196 37.71 23.18 42.98
C LYS A 196 37.74 23.26 44.49
N ILE A 197 37.23 22.19 45.21
CA ILE A 197 37.26 22.12 46.65
C ILE A 197 38.73 22.12 47.17
N ILE A 198 39.62 21.38 46.53
CA ILE A 198 41.05 21.32 46.93
C ILE A 198 41.67 22.70 46.79
N ILE A 199 41.49 23.39 45.67
CA ILE A 199 42.08 24.72 45.41
C ILE A 199 41.51 25.76 46.41
N GLU A 200 40.23 25.70 46.73
CA GLU A 200 39.59 26.63 47.66
C GLU A 200 39.90 26.31 49.16
N SER A 201 40.31 25.09 49.48
CA SER A 201 40.69 24.68 50.87
C SER A 201 42.07 25.12 51.26
N VAL A 202 42.92 25.53 50.34
CA VAL A 202 44.27 26.03 50.62
C VAL A 202 44.19 27.40 51.30
N VAL A 203 44.94 27.59 52.38
CA VAL A 203 44.93 28.83 53.18
C VAL A 203 45.65 29.98 52.45
N ASP A 204 46.57 29.66 51.57
CA ASP A 204 47.33 30.65 50.78
C ASP A 204 46.58 30.98 49.48
N GLY A 205 46.81 32.22 48.95
CA GLY A 205 46.32 32.64 47.67
C GLY A 205 47.00 31.88 46.52
N ILE A 206 46.20 31.17 45.68
CA ILE A 206 46.67 30.43 44.49
C ILE A 206 46.27 31.19 43.24
N ILE A 207 47.24 31.47 42.40
CA ILE A 207 47.06 32.04 41.08
C ILE A 207 47.63 31.10 40.04
N ALA A 208 46.78 30.59 39.13
CA ALA A 208 47.22 29.79 38.00
C ALA A 208 47.32 30.67 36.75
N LEU A 209 48.46 30.58 36.05
CA LEU A 209 48.77 31.31 34.85
C LEU A 209 48.90 30.34 33.67
N ASP A 210 48.51 30.79 32.46
CA ASP A 210 48.81 30.06 31.23
C ASP A 210 50.26 30.35 30.74
N ALA A 211 50.62 29.71 29.62
CA ALA A 211 51.93 29.90 29.00
C ALA A 211 52.16 31.35 28.51
N SER A 212 51.10 32.14 28.36
CA SER A 212 51.12 33.55 27.96
C SER A 212 51.11 34.51 29.17
N GLN A 213 51.25 33.97 30.41
CA GLN A 213 51.20 34.71 31.68
C GLN A 213 49.83 35.35 31.98
N GLN A 214 48.75 34.85 31.35
CA GLN A 214 47.39 35.24 31.67
C GLN A 214 46.84 34.41 32.82
N VAL A 215 46.06 35.06 33.71
CA VAL A 215 45.44 34.38 34.86
C VAL A 215 44.30 33.45 34.36
N ILE A 216 44.47 32.16 34.60
CA ILE A 216 43.43 31.16 34.25
C ILE A 216 42.50 30.93 35.44
N GLU A 217 43.00 30.89 36.64
CA GLU A 217 42.22 30.52 37.85
C GLU A 217 42.77 31.17 39.10
N LEU A 218 41.88 31.62 39.97
CA LEU A 218 42.20 32.22 41.27
C LEU A 218 41.37 31.49 42.35
N ASN A 219 41.97 31.23 43.54
CA ASN A 219 41.14 30.80 44.66
C ASN A 219 40.59 32.02 45.44
N ASN A 220 39.60 31.78 46.27
CA ASN A 220 38.89 32.83 47.01
C ASN A 220 39.81 33.61 47.98
N ARG A 221 41.01 33.12 48.30
CA ARG A 221 41.97 33.80 49.17
C ARG A 221 42.78 34.89 48.49
N CYS A 222 42.84 34.91 47.16
CA CYS A 222 43.46 35.99 46.41
C CYS A 222 42.64 37.28 46.36
N ASN A 223 41.35 37.23 46.76
CA ASN A 223 40.42 38.37 46.77
C ASN A 223 40.28 39.05 48.16
N MET A 224 41.14 38.73 49.12
CA MET A 224 41.30 39.39 50.41
C MET A 224 42.57 40.25 50.33
#